data_b01482636baeedf927a431fde0644256
#
_entry.id   b01482636baeedf927a431fde0644256
#
_cell.length_a   1.000
_cell.length_b   1.000
_cell.length_c   1.000
_cell.angle_alpha   90.00
_cell.angle_beta   90.00
_cell.angle_gamma   90.00
#
_symmetry.space_group_name_H-M   'P 1'
#
loop_
_entity.id
_entity.type
_entity.pdbx_description
1 polymer ?
#
loop_
_entity_poly.entity_id
_entity_poly.type
_entity_poly.pdbx_seq_one_letter_code
_entity_poly.pdbx_strand_id
1 'polypeptide(L)'
;VKTPDFFPILSLLPQRALGFIKEQYPQRFISAFLDIFDAMWKNGKDVSVPETLAKTLQPRFSSEEVKTILSSSSSAPYKQRLNDATKEALDRGAFGCPWFWVRNAEGTEEPFFGSDRYAPTPSLSLSTAV
;
A
#
# COMPACT_ATOMS: atom_id res chain seq x y z
N VAL A 1 -18.78 7.33 2.72
CA VAL A 1 -17.57 7.02 3.51
C VAL A 1 -17.52 8.03 4.65
N LYS A 2 -17.45 7.58 5.89
CA LYS A 2 -17.28 8.44 7.07
C LYS A 2 -15.83 8.37 7.52
N THR A 3 -15.21 9.50 7.79
CA THR A 3 -13.87 9.52 8.39
C THR A 3 -13.91 8.84 9.76
N PRO A 4 -13.06 7.84 10.05
CA PRO A 4 -13.02 7.21 11.36
C PRO A 4 -12.61 8.20 12.47
N ASP A 5 -13.14 8.01 13.68
CA ASP A 5 -12.88 8.91 14.81
C ASP A 5 -11.40 8.92 15.26
N PHE A 6 -10.64 7.88 14.91
CA PHE A 6 -9.19 7.75 15.16
C PHE A 6 -8.30 8.33 14.05
N PHE A 7 -8.90 8.91 13.01
CA PHE A 7 -8.12 9.52 11.93
C PHE A 7 -7.47 10.86 12.40
N PRO A 8 -6.21 11.15 12.00
CA PRO A 8 -5.31 10.35 11.14
C PRO A 8 -4.64 9.18 11.87
N ILE A 9 -4.52 8.03 11.20
CA ILE A 9 -3.82 6.84 11.73
C ILE A 9 -2.33 6.86 11.40
N LEU A 10 -1.55 6.12 12.20
CA LEU A 10 -0.18 5.77 11.86
C LEU A 10 -0.19 4.58 10.88
N SER A 11 -0.18 4.85 9.58
CA SER A 11 -0.29 3.81 8.53
C SER A 11 0.99 2.96 8.34
N LEU A 12 2.02 3.12 9.18
CA LEU A 12 3.31 2.46 9.02
C LEU A 12 3.21 0.93 9.08
N LEU A 13 2.44 0.38 10.03
CA LEU A 13 2.29 -1.07 10.17
C LEU A 13 1.60 -1.70 8.95
N PRO A 14 0.40 -1.27 8.52
CA PRO A 14 -0.23 -1.84 7.34
C PRO A 14 0.59 -1.63 6.06
N GLN A 15 1.30 -0.53 5.91
CA GLN A 15 2.18 -0.27 4.76
C GLN A 15 3.35 -1.26 4.70
N ARG A 16 4.01 -1.53 5.83
CA ARG A 16 5.09 -2.51 5.92
C ARG A 16 4.59 -3.94 5.70
N ALA A 17 3.42 -4.27 6.24
CA ALA A 17 2.77 -5.56 6.00
C ALA A 17 2.47 -5.77 4.51
N LEU A 18 1.94 -4.74 3.83
CA LEU A 18 1.72 -4.77 2.39
C LEU A 18 3.02 -4.90 1.60
N GLY A 19 4.10 -4.24 2.03
CA GLY A 19 5.43 -4.41 1.44
C GLY A 19 5.92 -5.86 1.51
N PHE A 20 5.74 -6.52 2.67
CA PHE A 20 6.05 -7.94 2.84
C PHE A 20 5.17 -8.83 1.96
N ILE A 21 3.85 -8.59 1.96
CA ILE A 21 2.87 -9.36 1.17
C ILE A 21 3.18 -9.24 -0.32
N LYS A 22 3.51 -8.05 -0.81
CA LYS A 22 3.85 -7.82 -2.20
C LYS A 22 5.06 -8.66 -2.65
N GLU A 23 6.04 -8.82 -1.79
CA GLU A 23 7.26 -9.57 -2.06
C GLU A 23 7.05 -11.08 -1.97
N GLN A 24 6.41 -11.56 -0.90
CA GLN A 24 6.30 -12.97 -0.60
C GLN A 24 5.03 -13.63 -1.18
N TYR A 25 3.98 -12.83 -1.37
CA TYR A 25 2.66 -13.30 -1.81
C TYR A 25 2.07 -12.40 -2.91
N PRO A 26 2.79 -12.16 -4.02
CA PRO A 26 2.40 -11.16 -5.03
C PRO A 26 0.99 -11.39 -5.59
N GLN A 27 0.55 -12.65 -5.71
CA GLN A 27 -0.79 -13.00 -6.21
C GLN A 27 -1.92 -12.59 -5.25
N ARG A 28 -1.61 -12.39 -3.97
CA ARG A 28 -2.58 -11.99 -2.93
C ARG A 28 -2.47 -10.51 -2.54
N PHE A 29 -1.50 -9.78 -3.10
CA PHE A 29 -1.21 -8.40 -2.72
C PHE A 29 -2.40 -7.47 -2.92
N ILE A 30 -2.98 -7.42 -4.13
CA ILE A 30 -4.09 -6.50 -4.44
C ILE A 30 -5.30 -6.81 -3.55
N SER A 31 -5.62 -8.08 -3.36
CA SER A 31 -6.74 -8.48 -2.51
C SER A 31 -6.52 -8.08 -1.05
N ALA A 32 -5.32 -8.28 -0.51
CA ALA A 32 -4.97 -7.87 0.85
C ALA A 32 -5.00 -6.34 1.01
N PHE A 33 -4.52 -5.60 0.01
CA PHE A 33 -4.60 -4.14 -0.01
C PHE A 33 -6.05 -3.65 0.07
N LEU A 34 -6.94 -4.22 -0.74
CA LEU A 34 -8.36 -3.87 -0.75
C LEU A 34 -9.06 -4.22 0.58
N ASP A 35 -8.74 -5.37 1.18
CA ASP A 35 -9.30 -5.78 2.47
C ASP A 35 -8.88 -4.80 3.59
N ILE A 36 -7.62 -4.36 3.61
CA ILE A 36 -7.12 -3.36 4.57
C ILE A 36 -7.80 -2.01 4.34
N PHE A 37 -7.94 -1.59 3.09
CA PHE A 37 -8.61 -0.35 2.72
C PHE A 37 -10.08 -0.37 3.15
N ASP A 38 -10.79 -1.45 2.87
CA ASP A 38 -12.21 -1.63 3.26
C ASP A 38 -12.38 -1.72 4.77
N ALA A 39 -11.48 -2.39 5.48
CA ALA A 39 -11.50 -2.44 6.94
C ALA A 39 -11.45 -1.03 7.54
N MET A 40 -10.56 -0.18 7.05
CA MET A 40 -10.44 1.20 7.52
C MET A 40 -11.60 2.09 7.06
N TRP A 41 -11.81 2.20 5.75
CA TRP A 41 -12.66 3.25 5.19
C TRP A 41 -14.14 2.88 5.10
N LYS A 42 -14.49 1.60 4.99
CA LYS A 42 -15.88 1.15 5.00
C LYS A 42 -16.34 0.74 6.39
N ASN A 43 -15.46 0.07 7.15
CA ASN A 43 -15.83 -0.57 8.40
C ASN A 43 -15.33 0.18 9.63
N GLY A 44 -14.59 1.29 9.48
CA GLY A 44 -14.12 2.13 10.57
C GLY A 44 -13.19 1.41 11.55
N LYS A 45 -12.40 0.43 11.07
CA LYS A 45 -11.47 -0.34 11.89
C LYS A 45 -10.08 0.26 11.87
N ASP A 46 -9.46 0.40 13.03
CA ASP A 46 -8.08 0.88 13.15
C ASP A 46 -7.10 -0.23 12.79
N VAL A 47 -6.64 -0.21 11.54
CA VAL A 47 -5.66 -1.18 11.00
C VAL A 47 -4.22 -0.92 11.44
N SER A 48 -3.96 0.16 12.20
CA SER A 48 -2.65 0.38 12.85
C SER A 48 -2.46 -0.52 14.07
N VAL A 49 -3.55 -1.07 14.60
CA VAL A 49 -3.56 -2.02 15.72
C VAL A 49 -3.26 -3.43 15.19
N PRO A 50 -2.22 -4.12 15.69
CA PRO A 50 -1.81 -5.44 15.19
C PRO A 50 -2.92 -6.49 15.16
N GLU A 51 -3.77 -6.54 16.19
CA GLU A 51 -4.87 -7.48 16.29
C GLU A 51 -5.96 -7.22 15.23
N THR A 52 -6.22 -5.95 14.93
CA THR A 52 -7.17 -5.55 13.88
C THR A 52 -6.62 -5.92 12.51
N LEU A 53 -5.35 -5.63 12.26
CA LEU A 53 -4.69 -5.99 11.01
C LEU A 53 -4.64 -7.51 10.84
N ALA A 54 -4.31 -8.27 11.89
CA ALA A 54 -4.35 -9.73 11.87
C ALA A 54 -5.71 -10.27 11.44
N LYS A 55 -6.79 -9.81 12.09
CA LYS A 55 -8.17 -10.22 11.75
C LYS A 55 -8.54 -9.87 10.32
N THR A 56 -8.07 -8.73 9.82
CA THR A 56 -8.31 -8.30 8.43
C THR A 56 -7.64 -9.21 7.42
N LEU A 57 -6.46 -9.74 7.74
CA LEU A 57 -5.69 -10.62 6.85
C LEU A 57 -6.11 -12.09 6.90
N GLN A 58 -6.71 -12.55 8.00
CA GLN A 58 -7.13 -13.96 8.21
C GLN A 58 -7.96 -14.58 7.07
N PRO A 59 -8.86 -13.87 6.36
CA PRO A 59 -9.60 -14.46 5.25
C PRO A 59 -8.73 -14.90 4.07
N ARG A 60 -7.50 -14.38 3.98
CA ARG A 60 -6.59 -14.63 2.85
C ARG A 60 -5.31 -15.37 3.23
N PHE A 61 -4.99 -15.40 4.51
CA PHE A 61 -3.73 -15.94 5.01
C PHE A 61 -3.99 -16.88 6.19
N SER A 62 -3.24 -17.96 6.27
CA SER A 62 -3.29 -18.85 7.43
C SER A 62 -2.79 -18.13 8.70
N SER A 63 -3.09 -18.67 9.86
CA SER A 63 -2.64 -18.09 11.13
C SER A 63 -1.11 -17.97 11.22
N GLU A 64 -0.36 -18.91 10.65
CA GLU A 64 1.10 -18.85 10.61
C GLU A 64 1.61 -17.78 9.64
N GLU A 65 0.98 -17.67 8.47
CA GLU A 65 1.30 -16.60 7.51
C GLU A 65 1.02 -15.22 8.12
N VAL A 66 -0.11 -15.03 8.81
CA VAL A 66 -0.43 -13.76 9.48
C VAL A 66 0.61 -13.41 10.54
N LYS A 67 1.03 -14.38 11.37
CA LYS A 67 2.12 -14.16 12.34
C LYS A 67 3.42 -13.73 11.66
N THR A 68 3.78 -14.40 10.56
CA THR A 68 4.97 -14.08 9.77
C THR A 68 4.88 -12.69 9.16
N ILE A 69 3.74 -12.30 8.59
CA ILE A 69 3.51 -10.97 8.04
C ILE A 69 3.70 -9.90 9.12
N LEU A 70 3.08 -10.06 10.28
CA LEU A 70 3.15 -9.07 11.37
C LEU A 70 4.56 -8.97 11.97
N SER A 71 5.24 -10.09 12.21
CA SER A 71 6.61 -10.08 12.73
C SER A 71 7.58 -9.45 11.74
N SER A 72 7.47 -9.78 10.46
CA SER A 72 8.30 -9.23 9.39
C SER A 72 8.07 -7.72 9.21
N SER A 73 6.81 -7.26 9.25
CA SER A 73 6.49 -5.83 9.12
C SER A 73 7.09 -4.96 10.23
N SER A 74 7.42 -5.55 11.37
CA SER A 74 8.10 -4.89 12.49
C SER A 74 9.62 -4.97 12.42
N SER A 75 10.17 -5.76 11.50
CA SER A 75 11.61 -5.96 11.34
C SER A 75 12.32 -4.78 10.68
N ALA A 76 13.64 -4.67 10.90
CA ALA A 76 14.45 -3.61 10.34
C ALA A 76 14.42 -3.53 8.80
N PRO A 77 14.50 -4.63 8.04
CA PRO A 77 14.44 -4.59 6.58
C PRO A 77 13.16 -3.93 6.03
N TYR A 78 11.99 -4.26 6.56
CA TYR A 78 10.73 -3.69 6.07
C TYR A 78 10.47 -2.26 6.55
N LYS A 79 11.05 -1.87 7.70
CA LYS A 79 11.11 -0.45 8.11
C LYS A 79 11.95 0.35 7.13
N GLN A 80 13.15 -0.15 6.81
CA GLN A 80 14.05 0.52 5.87
C GLN A 80 13.43 0.62 4.47
N ARG A 81 12.86 -0.48 3.97
CA ARG A 81 12.21 -0.51 2.64
C ARG A 81 11.12 0.55 2.50
N LEU A 82 10.29 0.76 3.53
CA LEU A 82 9.27 1.81 3.50
C LEU A 82 9.90 3.21 3.47
N ASN A 83 10.98 3.41 4.23
CA ASN A 83 11.72 4.68 4.22
C ASN A 83 12.35 4.94 2.85
N ASP A 84 12.95 3.91 2.23
CA ASP A 84 13.58 4.02 0.91
C ASP A 84 12.54 4.35 -0.17
N ALA A 85 11.38 3.70 -0.15
CA ALA A 85 10.28 3.99 -1.07
C ALA A 85 9.76 5.44 -0.90
N THR A 86 9.67 5.91 0.35
CA THR A 86 9.28 7.30 0.64
C THR A 86 10.34 8.27 0.12
N LYS A 87 11.62 7.96 0.37
CA LYS A 87 12.72 8.79 -0.12
C LYS A 87 12.74 8.84 -1.65
N GLU A 88 12.57 7.71 -2.32
CA GLU A 88 12.49 7.66 -3.78
C GLU A 88 11.36 8.54 -4.33
N ALA A 89 10.17 8.49 -3.73
CA ALA A 89 9.07 9.34 -4.13
C ALA A 89 9.42 10.84 -3.99
N LEU A 90 10.03 11.22 -2.87
CA LEU A 90 10.48 12.60 -2.63
C LEU A 90 11.58 13.05 -3.60
N ASP A 91 12.57 12.20 -3.86
CA ASP A 91 13.66 12.47 -4.81
C ASP A 91 13.12 12.65 -6.25
N ARG A 92 12.00 11.99 -6.57
CA ARG A 92 11.28 12.16 -7.84
C ARG A 92 10.29 13.35 -7.83
N GLY A 93 10.28 14.15 -6.78
CA GLY A 93 9.49 15.38 -6.68
C GLY A 93 8.07 15.20 -6.17
N ALA A 94 7.73 14.08 -5.52
CA ALA A 94 6.43 13.91 -4.89
C ALA A 94 6.20 14.96 -3.79
N PHE A 95 5.07 15.64 -3.84
CA PHE A 95 4.68 16.70 -2.90
C PHE A 95 3.34 16.42 -2.22
N GLY A 96 2.72 15.27 -2.50
CA GLY A 96 1.43 14.87 -1.93
C GLY A 96 0.98 13.52 -2.45
N CYS A 97 -0.16 13.04 -1.95
CA CYS A 97 -0.76 11.76 -2.34
C CYS A 97 -2.18 11.96 -2.89
N PRO A 98 -2.64 11.11 -3.81
CA PRO A 98 -1.88 10.05 -4.47
C PRO A 98 -0.85 10.61 -5.47
N TRP A 99 0.30 9.93 -5.53
CA TRP A 99 1.38 10.23 -6.48
C TRP A 99 1.68 8.97 -7.27
N PHE A 100 1.72 9.09 -8.61
CA PHE A 100 2.01 8.00 -9.52
C PHE A 100 3.23 8.35 -10.36
N TRP A 101 4.15 7.40 -10.48
CA TRP A 101 5.25 7.47 -11.43
C TRP A 101 4.98 6.44 -12.51
N VAL A 102 4.72 6.90 -13.72
CA VAL A 102 4.29 6.05 -14.82
C VAL A 102 5.37 5.98 -15.87
N ARG A 103 5.71 4.76 -16.29
CA ARG A 103 6.59 4.52 -17.43
C ARG A 103 5.77 3.87 -18.56
N ASN A 104 5.85 4.43 -19.78
CA ASN A 104 5.22 3.83 -20.93
C ASN A 104 6.10 2.73 -21.58
N ALA A 105 5.58 2.05 -22.60
CA ALA A 105 6.29 0.97 -23.31
C ALA A 105 7.56 1.46 -24.03
N GLU A 106 7.67 2.76 -24.32
CA GLU A 106 8.80 3.41 -24.99
C GLU A 106 9.87 3.86 -23.99
N GLY A 107 9.62 3.67 -22.67
CA GLY A 107 10.54 4.04 -21.60
C GLY A 107 10.42 5.49 -21.13
N THR A 108 9.46 6.26 -21.66
CA THR A 108 9.19 7.62 -21.19
C THR A 108 8.52 7.57 -19.83
N GLU A 109 9.00 8.38 -18.89
CA GLU A 109 8.52 8.44 -17.51
C GLU A 109 7.88 9.80 -17.22
N GLU A 110 6.71 9.78 -16.56
CA GLU A 110 6.01 11.00 -16.15
C GLU A 110 5.36 10.84 -14.77
N PRO A 111 5.40 11.90 -13.93
CA PRO A 111 4.68 11.95 -12.66
C PRO A 111 3.24 12.40 -12.84
N PHE A 112 2.34 11.81 -12.04
CA PHE A 112 0.94 12.24 -11.94
C PHE A 112 0.56 12.42 -10.48
N PHE A 113 -0.02 13.57 -10.17
CA PHE A 113 -0.56 13.87 -8.85
C PHE A 113 -2.08 13.99 -8.90
N GLY A 114 -2.75 13.42 -7.90
CA GLY A 114 -4.20 13.49 -7.74
C GLY A 114 -4.94 12.32 -8.35
N SER A 115 -6.15 12.07 -7.88
CA SER A 115 -7.05 11.03 -8.37
C SER A 115 -8.01 11.53 -9.48
N ASP A 116 -8.08 12.83 -9.69
CA ASP A 116 -8.98 13.52 -10.61
C ASP A 116 -8.47 13.55 -12.07
N ARG A 117 -7.21 13.24 -12.29
CA ARG A 117 -6.57 13.24 -13.62
C ARG A 117 -6.53 11.86 -14.29
N TYR A 118 -7.31 10.92 -13.78
CA TYR A 118 -7.46 9.58 -14.36
C TYR A 118 -8.38 9.60 -15.57
N ALA A 119 -8.06 10.40 -16.59
CA ALA A 119 -8.55 10.15 -17.92
C ALA A 119 -7.51 9.26 -18.62
N PRO A 120 -7.84 8.04 -19.07
CA PRO A 120 -6.91 7.25 -19.86
C PRO A 120 -6.65 8.02 -21.16
N THR A 121 -5.48 8.66 -21.24
CA THR A 121 -4.97 9.09 -22.52
C THR A 121 -4.69 7.83 -23.34
N PRO A 122 -5.15 7.73 -24.59
CA PRO A 122 -5.06 6.50 -25.40
C PRO A 122 -3.63 5.97 -25.65
N SER A 123 -2.62 6.70 -25.21
CA SER A 123 -1.20 6.39 -25.46
C SER A 123 -0.45 5.79 -24.25
N LEU A 124 -1.07 5.69 -23.09
CA LEU A 124 -0.43 5.12 -21.89
C LEU A 124 -1.02 3.73 -21.61
N SER A 125 -0.41 2.69 -22.17
CA SER A 125 -0.61 1.35 -21.66
C SER A 125 0.04 1.29 -20.27
N LEU A 126 -0.78 1.12 -19.23
CA LEU A 126 -0.34 0.90 -17.86
C LEU A 126 0.42 -0.43 -17.80
N SER A 127 1.73 -0.38 -17.97
CA SER A 127 2.60 -1.42 -17.46
C SER A 127 2.68 -1.18 -15.95
N THR A 128 2.04 -2.04 -15.18
CA THR A 128 2.03 -2.01 -13.72
C THR A 128 3.43 -2.23 -13.17
N ALA A 129 4.19 -1.15 -13.06
CA ALA A 129 5.33 -1.08 -12.18
C ALA A 129 4.81 -0.58 -10.82
N VAL A 130 4.54 -1.51 -9.92
CA VAL A 130 4.23 -1.24 -8.52
C VAL A 130 5.41 -1.65 -7.69
#